data_8838b0fe724009eee2003df2589544ba
#
_entry.id   8838b0fe724009eee2003df2589544ba
#
_cell.length_a   1.000
_cell.length_b   1.000
_cell.length_c   1.000
_cell.angle_alpha   90.00
_cell.angle_beta   90.00
_cell.angle_gamma   90.00
#
_symmetry.space_group_name_H-M   'P 1'
#
loop_
_entity.id
_entity.type
_entity.pdbx_description
1 polymer ?
#
loop_
_entity_poly.entity_id
_entity_poly.type
_entity_poly.pdbx_seq_one_letter_code
_entity_poly.pdbx_strand_id
1 'polypeptide(L)'
;GIDVLSFSVFWILFIPVGAIAGLGFFYFLAKYKNRIGFFELGKYGIIGVLNTMLNAGAYNLLIFVTNIATGFTLDIFFIVAFSITVTNSFFWNKFWAFEERKIENIKTVAIQFFAISAGVALVNAVILHIIVNTIGAPAGVEPKIWANVALSFTIITAFLGNFFSYKYIVFSVKK
;
A
#
# COMPACT_ATOMS: atom_id res chain seq x y z
N GLY A 1 -29.10 -3.27 9.52
CA GLY A 1 -27.82 -3.31 8.83
C GLY A 1 -27.12 -1.98 9.02
N ILE A 2 -25.81 -1.97 9.21
CA ILE A 2 -25.02 -0.75 9.24
C ILE A 2 -25.15 -0.13 7.86
N ASP A 3 -25.66 1.09 7.79
CA ASP A 3 -25.82 1.82 6.54
C ASP A 3 -24.43 2.05 5.91
N VAL A 4 -24.29 1.75 4.64
CA VAL A 4 -23.03 1.89 3.89
C VAL A 4 -22.49 3.32 4.03
N LEU A 5 -23.36 4.32 4.13
CA LEU A 5 -23.02 5.72 4.33
C LEU A 5 -22.35 5.95 5.70
N SER A 6 -22.93 5.43 6.79
CA SER A 6 -22.36 5.56 8.14
C SER A 6 -21.04 4.82 8.28
N PHE A 7 -20.88 3.67 7.63
CA PHE A 7 -19.63 2.93 7.57
C PHE A 7 -18.55 3.73 6.83
N SER A 8 -18.89 4.32 5.69
CA SER A 8 -17.95 5.14 4.90
C SER A 8 -17.53 6.41 5.65
N VAL A 9 -18.47 7.12 6.28
CA VAL A 9 -18.19 8.32 7.08
C VAL A 9 -17.30 8.00 8.28
N PHE A 10 -17.54 6.87 8.96
CA PHE A 10 -16.69 6.43 10.06
C PHE A 10 -15.21 6.29 9.62
N TRP A 11 -14.95 5.64 8.48
CA TRP A 11 -13.58 5.46 7.99
C TRP A 11 -12.93 6.76 7.52
N ILE A 12 -13.70 7.65 6.88
CA ILE A 12 -13.22 8.97 6.43
C ILE A 12 -12.72 9.80 7.62
N LEU A 13 -13.37 9.70 8.78
CA LEU A 13 -12.97 10.41 9.99
C LEU A 13 -11.90 9.67 10.81
N PHE A 14 -12.05 8.36 10.95
CA PHE A 14 -11.17 7.55 11.80
C PHE A 14 -9.73 7.45 11.27
N ILE A 15 -9.56 7.37 9.95
CA ILE A 15 -8.22 7.23 9.35
C ILE A 15 -7.37 8.48 9.50
N PRO A 16 -7.84 9.71 9.18
CA PRO A 16 -7.05 10.92 9.44
C PRO A 16 -6.71 11.11 10.92
N VAL A 17 -7.66 10.86 11.82
CA VAL A 17 -7.42 10.95 13.27
C VAL A 17 -6.37 9.92 13.71
N GLY A 18 -6.47 8.69 13.28
CA GLY A 18 -5.48 7.65 13.55
C GLY A 18 -4.09 7.98 12.97
N ALA A 19 -4.04 8.57 11.78
CA ALA A 19 -2.80 9.01 11.15
C ALA A 19 -2.14 10.15 11.94
N ILE A 20 -2.91 11.15 12.39
CA ILE A 20 -2.41 12.27 13.21
C ILE A 20 -1.93 11.76 14.58
N ALA A 21 -2.70 10.89 15.23
CA ALA A 21 -2.32 10.29 16.51
C ALA A 21 -1.05 9.44 16.37
N GLY A 22 -0.94 8.64 15.31
CA GLY A 22 0.25 7.86 14.99
C GLY A 22 1.49 8.73 14.76
N LEU A 23 1.36 9.82 13.98
CA LEU A 23 2.45 10.80 13.81
C LEU A 23 2.87 11.43 15.11
N GLY A 24 1.91 11.86 15.94
CA GLY A 24 2.18 12.43 17.25
C GLY A 24 2.93 11.46 18.15
N PHE A 25 2.54 10.19 18.15
CA PHE A 25 3.24 9.13 18.90
C PHE A 25 4.67 8.92 18.41
N PHE A 26 4.90 8.80 17.10
CA PHE A 26 6.25 8.64 16.55
C PHE A 26 7.12 9.89 16.72
N TYR A 27 6.52 11.08 16.65
CA TYR A 27 7.22 12.33 16.98
C TYR A 27 7.65 12.36 18.45
N PHE A 28 6.77 11.97 19.37
CA PHE A 28 7.08 11.87 20.79
C PHE A 28 8.22 10.85 21.04
N LEU A 29 8.17 9.67 20.42
CA LEU A 29 9.22 8.66 20.51
C LEU A 29 10.55 9.18 19.95
N ALA A 30 10.53 9.90 18.84
CA ALA A 30 11.73 10.48 18.23
C ALA A 30 12.37 11.51 19.16
N LYS A 31 11.55 12.38 19.78
CA LYS A 31 12.00 13.39 20.74
C LYS A 31 12.55 12.75 22.04
N TYR A 32 11.86 11.73 22.57
CA TYR A 32 12.24 11.08 23.83
C TYR A 32 13.53 10.26 23.69
N LYS A 33 13.72 9.55 22.58
CA LYS A 33 14.90 8.70 22.32
C LYS A 33 16.00 9.40 21.52
N ASN A 34 15.81 10.67 21.18
CA ASN A 34 16.74 11.46 20.35
C ASN A 34 17.15 10.73 19.05
N ARG A 35 16.17 10.06 18.38
CA ARG A 35 16.38 9.28 17.16
C ARG A 35 15.40 9.70 16.07
N ILE A 36 15.89 10.48 15.12
CA ILE A 36 15.14 10.95 13.93
C ILE A 36 14.47 9.80 13.17
N GLY A 37 15.08 8.61 13.16
CA GLY A 37 14.54 7.42 12.49
C GLY A 37 13.15 6.97 12.95
N PHE A 38 12.70 7.32 14.16
CA PHE A 38 11.32 7.03 14.59
C PHE A 38 10.30 7.94 13.92
N PHE A 39 10.65 9.20 13.67
CA PHE A 39 9.78 10.13 12.97
C PHE A 39 9.65 9.79 11.49
N GLU A 40 10.77 9.42 10.84
CA GLU A 40 10.77 8.89 9.48
C GLU A 40 9.88 7.64 9.36
N LEU A 41 9.98 6.71 10.33
CA LEU A 41 9.14 5.51 10.38
C LEU A 41 7.66 5.86 10.50
N GLY A 42 7.30 6.86 11.29
CA GLY A 42 5.94 7.36 11.41
C GLY A 42 5.42 7.93 10.10
N LYS A 43 6.19 8.79 9.43
CA LYS A 43 5.88 9.32 8.10
C LYS A 43 5.70 8.18 7.08
N TYR A 44 6.62 7.21 7.06
CA TYR A 44 6.53 6.04 6.19
C TYR A 44 5.27 5.20 6.44
N GLY A 45 4.92 5.00 7.71
CA GLY A 45 3.68 4.29 8.08
C GLY A 45 2.42 4.98 7.55
N ILE A 46 2.35 6.31 7.63
CA ILE A 46 1.22 7.09 7.09
C ILE A 46 1.14 6.99 5.56
N ILE A 47 2.28 7.06 4.88
CA ILE A 47 2.33 6.84 3.44
C ILE A 47 1.79 5.44 3.10
N GLY A 48 2.14 4.43 3.91
CA GLY A 48 1.62 3.07 3.76
C GLY A 48 0.10 3.00 3.87
N VAL A 49 -0.49 3.67 4.87
CA VAL A 49 -1.94 3.75 5.04
C VAL A 49 -2.59 4.46 3.84
N LEU A 50 -2.07 5.62 3.45
CA LEU A 50 -2.56 6.38 2.29
C LEU A 50 -2.50 5.53 1.00
N ASN A 51 -1.39 4.83 0.79
CA ASN A 51 -1.22 3.97 -0.37
C ASN A 51 -2.19 2.78 -0.36
N THR A 52 -2.48 2.21 0.80
CA THR A 52 -3.49 1.14 0.94
C THR A 52 -4.87 1.65 0.51
N MET A 53 -5.25 2.84 0.96
CA MET A 53 -6.53 3.46 0.59
C MET A 53 -6.57 3.80 -0.90
N LEU A 54 -5.50 4.35 -1.43
CA LEU A 54 -5.40 4.71 -2.84
C LEU A 54 -5.48 3.46 -3.74
N ASN A 55 -4.80 2.38 -3.35
CA ASN A 55 -4.85 1.10 -4.06
C ASN A 55 -6.27 0.52 -4.06
N ALA A 56 -6.87 0.38 -2.88
CA ALA A 56 -8.22 -0.15 -2.74
C ALA A 56 -9.26 0.74 -3.46
N GLY A 57 -9.11 2.06 -3.37
CA GLY A 57 -9.99 3.02 -4.05
C GLY A 57 -9.91 2.91 -5.56
N ALA A 58 -8.70 2.91 -6.13
CA ALA A 58 -8.49 2.78 -7.58
C ALA A 58 -8.99 1.43 -8.11
N TYR A 59 -8.66 0.34 -7.40
CA TYR A 59 -9.11 -1.00 -7.76
C TYR A 59 -10.63 -1.13 -7.77
N ASN A 60 -11.29 -0.70 -6.70
CA ASN A 60 -12.74 -0.76 -6.61
C ASN A 60 -13.46 0.21 -7.57
N LEU A 61 -12.87 1.37 -7.87
CA LEU A 61 -13.39 2.29 -8.87
C LEU A 61 -13.44 1.62 -10.26
N LEU A 62 -12.38 0.90 -10.64
CA LEU A 62 -12.34 0.17 -11.90
C LEU A 62 -13.40 -0.95 -11.94
N ILE A 63 -13.57 -1.71 -10.85
CA ILE A 63 -14.64 -2.70 -10.73
C ILE A 63 -16.03 -2.04 -10.84
N PHE A 64 -16.22 -0.91 -10.18
CA PHE A 64 -17.52 -0.21 -10.19
C PHE A 64 -17.90 0.30 -11.57
N VAL A 65 -16.96 0.95 -12.29
CA VAL A 65 -17.22 1.52 -13.62
C VAL A 65 -17.43 0.44 -14.68
N THR A 66 -16.69 -0.67 -14.58
CA THR A 66 -16.74 -1.75 -15.59
C THR A 66 -17.70 -2.88 -15.22
N ASN A 67 -18.08 -2.99 -13.96
CA ASN A 67 -18.85 -4.10 -13.40
C ASN A 67 -18.16 -5.49 -13.55
N ILE A 68 -16.83 -5.52 -13.79
CA ILE A 68 -16.03 -6.74 -13.93
C ILE A 68 -15.29 -6.98 -12.61
N ALA A 69 -15.45 -8.18 -12.04
CA ALA A 69 -14.83 -8.58 -10.77
C ALA A 69 -14.13 -9.95 -10.83
N THR A 70 -13.90 -10.49 -12.04
CA THR A 70 -13.21 -11.77 -12.27
C THR A 70 -12.46 -11.76 -13.60
N GLY A 71 -11.60 -12.77 -13.80
CA GLY A 71 -10.88 -12.95 -15.05
C GLY A 71 -9.67 -12.02 -15.21
N PHE A 72 -9.03 -12.11 -16.37
CA PHE A 72 -7.79 -11.38 -16.67
C PHE A 72 -7.92 -9.85 -16.59
N THR A 73 -9.11 -9.31 -16.86
CA THR A 73 -9.37 -7.87 -16.73
C THR A 73 -9.18 -7.39 -15.29
N LEU A 74 -9.54 -8.21 -14.30
CA LEU A 74 -9.33 -7.89 -12.89
C LEU A 74 -7.84 -7.84 -12.55
N ASP A 75 -7.02 -8.71 -13.14
CA ASP A 75 -5.56 -8.69 -12.97
C ASP A 75 -4.97 -7.37 -13.52
N ILE A 76 -5.50 -6.88 -14.65
CA ILE A 76 -5.12 -5.56 -15.20
C ILE A 76 -5.51 -4.43 -14.24
N PHE A 77 -6.69 -4.48 -13.62
CA PHE A 77 -7.11 -3.47 -12.64
C PHE A 77 -6.18 -3.43 -11.43
N PHE A 78 -5.73 -4.61 -10.96
CA PHE A 78 -4.74 -4.68 -9.89
C PHE A 78 -3.43 -3.99 -10.29
N ILE A 79 -2.91 -4.27 -11.50
CA ILE A 79 -1.66 -3.67 -12.00
C ILE A 79 -1.81 -2.14 -12.13
N VAL A 80 -2.94 -1.65 -12.64
CA VAL A 80 -3.21 -0.21 -12.76
C VAL A 80 -3.27 0.46 -11.39
N ALA A 81 -4.05 -0.08 -10.47
CA ALA A 81 -4.16 0.44 -9.10
C ALA A 81 -2.81 0.44 -8.39
N PHE A 82 -2.04 -0.63 -8.54
CA PHE A 82 -0.69 -0.73 -8.00
C PHE A 82 0.26 0.30 -8.61
N SER A 83 0.22 0.51 -9.92
CA SER A 83 1.08 1.49 -10.61
C SER A 83 0.83 2.93 -10.13
N ILE A 84 -0.44 3.30 -9.94
CA ILE A 84 -0.83 4.58 -9.35
C ILE A 84 -0.26 4.70 -7.93
N THR A 85 -0.43 3.67 -7.14
CA THR A 85 -0.03 3.65 -5.73
C THR A 85 1.48 3.71 -5.56
N VAL A 86 2.25 2.94 -6.32
CA VAL A 86 3.71 2.92 -6.21
C VAL A 86 4.32 4.25 -6.65
N THR A 87 3.74 4.88 -7.67
CA THR A 87 4.16 6.21 -8.11
C THR A 87 3.92 7.25 -7.02
N ASN A 88 2.72 7.26 -6.43
CA ASN A 88 2.39 8.11 -5.28
C ASN A 88 3.35 7.86 -4.10
N SER A 89 3.62 6.59 -3.79
CA SER A 89 4.54 6.18 -2.73
C SER A 89 5.94 6.74 -2.94
N PHE A 90 6.47 6.67 -4.16
CA PHE A 90 7.79 7.19 -4.48
C PHE A 90 7.89 8.69 -4.19
N PHE A 91 6.92 9.48 -4.65
CA PHE A 91 6.92 10.93 -4.44
C PHE A 91 6.85 11.29 -2.95
N TRP A 92 5.92 10.70 -2.19
CA TRP A 92 5.78 10.99 -0.77
C TRP A 92 7.00 10.55 0.04
N ASN A 93 7.57 9.38 -0.26
CA ASN A 93 8.78 8.93 0.42
C ASN A 93 9.96 9.84 0.12
N LYS A 94 10.13 10.25 -1.14
CA LYS A 94 11.23 11.12 -1.57
C LYS A 94 11.14 12.52 -0.97
N PHE A 95 9.96 13.15 -1.03
CA PHE A 95 9.82 14.57 -0.72
C PHE A 95 9.38 14.86 0.72
N TRP A 96 8.87 13.84 1.41
CA TRP A 96 8.35 14.03 2.76
C TRP A 96 8.95 13.09 3.81
N ALA A 97 8.97 11.77 3.60
CA ALA A 97 9.44 10.84 4.62
C ALA A 97 10.96 10.93 4.84
N PHE A 98 11.71 11.01 3.74
CA PHE A 98 13.19 10.99 3.73
C PHE A 98 13.81 12.31 3.24
N GLU A 99 13.11 13.41 3.40
CA GLU A 99 13.53 14.75 2.98
C GLU A 99 14.93 15.14 3.51
N GLU A 100 15.22 14.78 4.76
CA GLU A 100 16.49 15.11 5.43
C GLU A 100 17.65 14.17 5.06
N ARG A 101 17.40 13.06 4.37
CA ARG A 101 18.47 12.15 3.96
C ARG A 101 19.17 12.66 2.70
N LYS A 102 20.47 12.91 2.80
CA LYS A 102 21.32 13.15 1.63
C LYS A 102 21.40 11.88 0.81
N ILE A 103 20.53 11.76 -0.19
CA ILE A 103 20.57 10.66 -1.16
C ILE A 103 21.61 11.05 -2.21
N GLU A 104 22.82 10.49 -2.11
CA GLU A 104 23.93 10.78 -3.03
C GLU A 104 23.61 10.39 -4.48
N ASN A 105 22.84 9.31 -4.68
CA ASN A 105 22.43 8.86 -6.01
C ASN A 105 20.95 8.52 -6.08
N ILE A 106 20.15 9.54 -6.33
CA ILE A 106 18.69 9.41 -6.40
C ILE A 106 18.24 8.46 -7.52
N LYS A 107 18.99 8.38 -8.63
CA LYS A 107 18.64 7.48 -9.74
C LYS A 107 18.75 6.01 -9.30
N THR A 108 19.82 5.65 -8.60
CA THR A 108 19.99 4.29 -8.08
C THR A 108 18.89 3.91 -7.10
N VAL A 109 18.57 4.81 -6.16
CA VAL A 109 17.49 4.57 -5.18
C VAL A 109 16.13 4.45 -5.88
N ALA A 110 15.83 5.30 -6.86
CA ALA A 110 14.61 5.21 -7.64
C ALA A 110 14.53 3.88 -8.41
N ILE A 111 15.58 3.49 -9.10
CA ILE A 111 15.64 2.23 -9.85
C ILE A 111 15.41 1.04 -8.90
N GLN A 112 16.10 1.00 -7.76
CA GLN A 112 15.92 -0.06 -6.77
C GLN A 112 14.51 -0.08 -6.21
N PHE A 113 13.95 1.09 -5.88
CA PHE A 113 12.58 1.23 -5.39
C PHE A 113 11.56 0.66 -6.38
N PHE A 114 11.60 1.12 -7.63
CA PHE A 114 10.66 0.66 -8.65
C PHE A 114 10.88 -0.81 -9.03
N ALA A 115 12.12 -1.29 -9.12
CA ALA A 115 12.41 -2.69 -9.41
C ALA A 115 11.88 -3.63 -8.33
N ILE A 116 12.09 -3.30 -7.06
CA ILE A 116 11.56 -4.07 -5.93
C ILE A 116 10.04 -4.01 -5.91
N SER A 117 9.46 -2.82 -6.08
CA SER A 117 8.01 -2.65 -6.12
C SER A 117 7.38 -3.46 -7.26
N ALA A 118 7.99 -3.45 -8.44
CA ALA A 118 7.54 -4.26 -9.58
C ALA A 118 7.63 -5.76 -9.28
N GLY A 119 8.73 -6.23 -8.66
CA GLY A 119 8.87 -7.63 -8.25
C GLY A 119 7.78 -8.05 -7.25
N VAL A 120 7.53 -7.22 -6.23
CA VAL A 120 6.45 -7.45 -5.26
C VAL A 120 5.09 -7.42 -5.95
N ALA A 121 4.87 -6.51 -6.92
CA ALA A 121 3.63 -6.44 -7.68
C ALA A 121 3.37 -7.70 -8.49
N LEU A 122 4.38 -8.24 -9.16
CA LEU A 122 4.27 -9.49 -9.94
C LEU A 122 3.85 -10.65 -9.03
N VAL A 123 4.49 -10.80 -7.87
CA VAL A 123 4.11 -11.83 -6.90
C VAL A 123 2.66 -11.65 -6.45
N ASN A 124 2.26 -10.41 -6.16
CA ASN A 124 0.89 -10.12 -5.71
C ASN A 124 -0.15 -10.28 -6.82
N ALA A 125 0.19 -9.99 -8.07
CA ALA A 125 -0.69 -10.26 -9.21
C ALA A 125 -0.96 -11.76 -9.36
N VAL A 126 0.07 -12.60 -9.20
CA VAL A 126 -0.09 -14.06 -9.20
C VAL A 126 -0.97 -14.52 -8.03
N ILE A 127 -0.76 -13.99 -6.83
CA ILE A 127 -1.58 -14.30 -5.65
C ILE A 127 -3.04 -13.91 -5.90
N LEU A 128 -3.29 -12.70 -6.40
CA LEU A 128 -4.64 -12.23 -6.72
C LEU A 128 -5.31 -13.18 -7.74
N HIS A 129 -4.60 -13.48 -8.82
CA HIS A 129 -5.10 -14.36 -9.88
C HIS A 129 -5.48 -15.74 -9.32
N ILE A 130 -4.63 -16.36 -8.51
CA ILE A 130 -4.90 -17.66 -7.88
C ILE A 130 -6.16 -17.56 -6.99
N ILE A 131 -6.26 -16.57 -6.13
CA ILE A 131 -7.39 -16.44 -5.19
C ILE A 131 -8.70 -16.22 -5.96
N VAL A 132 -8.70 -15.32 -6.95
CA VAL A 132 -9.94 -14.93 -7.64
C VAL A 132 -10.34 -15.91 -8.72
N ASN A 133 -9.38 -16.36 -9.55
CA ASN A 133 -9.68 -17.11 -10.78
C ASN A 133 -9.47 -18.62 -10.62
N THR A 134 -8.54 -19.08 -9.76
CA THR A 134 -8.25 -20.51 -9.58
C THR A 134 -9.07 -21.10 -8.42
N ILE A 135 -9.06 -20.43 -7.26
CA ILE A 135 -9.85 -20.86 -6.09
C ILE A 135 -11.32 -20.48 -6.31
N GLY A 136 -11.57 -19.23 -6.80
CA GLY A 136 -12.91 -18.72 -7.05
C GLY A 136 -13.66 -18.32 -5.78
N ALA A 137 -14.77 -17.61 -5.97
CA ALA A 137 -15.63 -17.22 -4.85
C ALA A 137 -16.35 -18.44 -4.25
N PRO A 138 -16.36 -18.60 -2.92
CA PRO A 138 -17.15 -19.64 -2.25
C PRO A 138 -18.64 -19.49 -2.55
N ALA A 139 -19.39 -20.58 -2.45
CA ALA A 139 -20.84 -20.57 -2.65
C ALA A 139 -21.53 -19.53 -1.76
N GLY A 140 -22.34 -18.68 -2.37
CA GLY A 140 -23.07 -17.60 -1.69
C GLY A 140 -22.27 -16.29 -1.49
N VAL A 141 -21.01 -16.21 -1.94
CA VAL A 141 -20.22 -14.99 -1.88
C VAL A 141 -20.22 -14.28 -3.24
N GLU A 142 -20.61 -13.00 -3.24
CA GLU A 142 -20.59 -12.19 -4.45
C GLU A 142 -19.15 -12.02 -4.97
N PRO A 143 -18.90 -12.16 -6.30
CA PRO A 143 -17.56 -12.01 -6.89
C PRO A 143 -16.84 -10.70 -6.51
N LYS A 144 -17.57 -9.59 -6.40
CA LYS A 144 -17.02 -8.29 -5.97
C LYS A 144 -16.48 -8.32 -4.54
N ILE A 145 -17.17 -9.02 -3.63
CA ILE A 145 -16.71 -9.19 -2.25
C ILE A 145 -15.46 -10.06 -2.23
N TRP A 146 -15.46 -11.17 -2.98
CA TRP A 146 -14.31 -12.07 -3.05
C TRP A 146 -13.07 -11.39 -3.64
N ALA A 147 -13.24 -10.57 -4.68
CA ALA A 147 -12.16 -9.75 -5.25
C ALA A 147 -11.53 -8.81 -4.21
N ASN A 148 -12.34 -8.23 -3.31
CA ASN A 148 -11.82 -7.39 -2.23
C ASN A 148 -11.14 -8.19 -1.11
N VAL A 149 -11.57 -9.42 -0.84
CA VAL A 149 -10.86 -10.35 0.05
C VAL A 149 -9.48 -10.67 -0.52
N ALA A 150 -9.40 -11.01 -1.80
CA ALA A 150 -8.14 -11.26 -2.49
C ALA A 150 -7.22 -10.02 -2.47
N LEU A 151 -7.77 -8.83 -2.72
CA LEU A 151 -7.03 -7.57 -2.62
C LEU A 151 -6.45 -7.36 -1.22
N SER A 152 -7.20 -7.67 -0.17
CA SER A 152 -6.71 -7.54 1.22
C SER A 152 -5.50 -8.41 1.49
N PHE A 153 -5.47 -9.63 0.96
CA PHE A 153 -4.29 -10.50 1.02
C PHE A 153 -3.10 -9.90 0.29
N THR A 154 -3.30 -9.33 -0.90
CA THR A 154 -2.21 -8.70 -1.66
C THR A 154 -1.65 -7.46 -0.96
N ILE A 155 -2.48 -6.69 -0.27
CA ILE A 155 -2.04 -5.52 0.51
C ILE A 155 -1.11 -5.97 1.66
N ILE A 156 -1.48 -7.03 2.39
CA ILE A 156 -0.67 -7.56 3.49
C ILE A 156 0.66 -8.10 2.98
N THR A 157 0.64 -8.89 1.90
CA THR A 157 1.86 -9.47 1.32
C THR A 157 2.74 -8.39 0.69
N ALA A 158 2.18 -7.36 0.06
CA ALA A 158 2.92 -6.21 -0.45
C ALA A 158 3.57 -5.41 0.69
N PHE A 159 2.87 -5.18 1.79
CA PHE A 159 3.41 -4.47 2.96
C PHE A 159 4.63 -5.20 3.53
N LEU A 160 4.51 -6.51 3.76
CA LEU A 160 5.60 -7.33 4.27
C LEU A 160 6.77 -7.42 3.28
N GLY A 161 6.48 -7.68 2.00
CA GLY A 161 7.48 -7.77 0.94
C GLY A 161 8.28 -6.48 0.77
N ASN A 162 7.60 -5.34 0.73
CA ASN A 162 8.25 -4.03 0.63
C ASN A 162 9.04 -3.70 1.90
N PHE A 163 8.49 -3.95 3.10
CA PHE A 163 9.18 -3.68 4.36
C PHE A 163 10.52 -4.42 4.45
N PHE A 164 10.51 -5.73 4.20
CA PHE A 164 11.73 -6.53 4.28
C PHE A 164 12.72 -6.16 3.16
N SER A 165 12.23 -5.95 1.94
CA SER A 165 13.09 -5.58 0.81
C SER A 165 13.72 -4.19 1.00
N TYR A 166 12.96 -3.20 1.46
CA TYR A 166 13.51 -1.87 1.72
C TYR A 166 14.49 -1.89 2.88
N LYS A 167 14.20 -2.60 3.96
CA LYS A 167 15.07 -2.69 5.12
C LYS A 167 16.42 -3.32 4.79
N TYR A 168 16.44 -4.37 3.97
CA TYR A 168 17.64 -5.18 3.74
C TYR A 168 18.35 -4.89 2.41
N ILE A 169 17.65 -4.28 1.43
CA ILE A 169 18.21 -4.04 0.09
C ILE A 169 18.39 -2.53 -0.17
N VAL A 170 17.32 -1.73 -0.08
CA VAL A 170 17.36 -0.31 -0.49
C VAL A 170 18.05 0.56 0.55
N PHE A 171 17.75 0.35 1.82
CA PHE A 171 18.25 1.15 2.94
C PHE A 171 19.27 0.40 3.79
N SER A 172 19.84 -0.72 3.29
CA SER A 172 20.96 -1.34 3.96
C SER A 172 22.15 -0.38 3.91
N VAL A 173 22.55 0.13 5.07
CA VAL A 173 23.80 0.89 5.22
C VAL A 173 24.91 -0.05 4.80
N LYS A 174 25.47 0.16 3.59
CA LYS A 174 26.72 -0.49 3.23
C LYS A 174 27.77 0.01 4.23
N LYS A 175 28.18 -0.87 5.14
CA LYS A 175 29.36 -0.66 5.98
C LYS A 175 30.60 -0.61 5.12
#